data_34459e38d4533a9ca9ee008348a7e3df
#
_entry.id   34459e38d4533a9ca9ee008348a7e3df
#
_cell.length_a   1.000
_cell.length_b   1.000
_cell.length_c   1.000
_cell.angle_alpha   90.00
_cell.angle_beta   90.00
_cell.angle_gamma   90.00
#
_symmetry.space_group_name_H-M   'P 1'
#
loop_
_entity.id
_entity.type
_entity.pdbx_description
1 polymer ?
#
loop_
_entity_poly.entity_id
_entity_poly.type
_entity_poly.pdbx_seq_one_letter_code
_entity_poly.pdbx_strand_id
1 'polypeptide(L)'
;MKDRYLEVTFRGGKPLAAYLHLPKKSGTKSARSEKAEKGMVVDFDENGLIIGLEVTAPSLVTAEDVNAVLERFGQPKLGSDELAPLAA
;
A
#
# COMPACT_ATOMS: atom_id res chain seq x y z
N MET A 1 13.83 4.70 12.27
CA MET A 1 12.95 3.97 11.35
C MET A 1 11.72 4.83 11.07
N LYS A 2 11.33 4.91 9.83
CA LYS A 2 10.16 5.72 9.47
C LYS A 2 8.89 4.94 9.68
N ASP A 3 7.86 5.64 10.15
CA ASP A 3 6.53 5.06 10.23
C ASP A 3 5.98 4.85 8.84
N ARG A 4 4.98 3.98 8.74
CA ARG A 4 4.31 3.78 7.47
C ARG A 4 3.47 5.02 7.13
N TYR A 5 3.31 5.26 5.84
CA TYR A 5 2.47 6.36 5.38
C TYR A 5 1.92 6.06 3.99
N LEU A 6 0.78 6.67 3.69
CA LEU A 6 0.10 6.50 2.41
C LEU A 6 0.34 7.72 1.54
N GLU A 7 0.85 7.48 0.33
CA GLU A 7 1.05 8.51 -0.66
C GLU A 7 0.00 8.32 -1.75
N VAL A 8 -0.79 9.37 -2.03
CA VAL A 8 -1.87 9.29 -3.00
C VAL A 8 -1.62 10.27 -4.12
N THR A 9 -1.74 9.78 -5.35
CA THR A 9 -1.66 10.60 -6.55
C THR A 9 -3.08 10.90 -7.01
N PHE A 10 -3.39 12.18 -7.16
CA PHE A 10 -4.72 12.63 -7.59
C PHE A 10 -4.69 13.13 -9.02
N ARG A 11 -5.81 12.97 -9.70
CA ARG A 11 -6.02 13.52 -11.02
C ARG A 11 -7.47 13.97 -11.14
N GLY A 12 -7.67 15.25 -11.43
CA GLY A 12 -9.02 15.79 -11.51
C GLY A 12 -9.78 15.71 -10.20
N GLY A 13 -9.05 15.81 -9.06
CA GLY A 13 -9.66 15.74 -7.75
C GLY A 13 -9.98 14.32 -7.26
N LYS A 14 -9.62 13.30 -8.04
CA LYS A 14 -9.88 11.90 -7.67
C LYS A 14 -8.59 11.12 -7.50
N PRO A 15 -8.55 10.15 -6.59
CA PRO A 15 -7.37 9.29 -6.46
C PRO A 15 -7.13 8.50 -7.75
N LEU A 16 -5.94 8.65 -8.32
CA LEU A 16 -5.51 7.92 -9.50
C LEU A 16 -4.79 6.63 -9.12
N ALA A 17 -3.94 6.72 -8.12
CA ALA A 17 -3.16 5.61 -7.59
C ALA A 17 -2.69 5.96 -6.20
N ALA A 18 -2.28 4.95 -5.44
CA ALA A 18 -1.75 5.16 -4.11
C ALA A 18 -0.63 4.17 -3.83
N TYR A 19 0.25 4.54 -2.92
CA TYR A 19 1.30 3.66 -2.46
C TYR A 19 1.41 3.75 -0.95
N LEU A 20 1.26 2.62 -0.27
CA LEU A 20 1.46 2.53 1.16
C LEU A 20 2.92 2.16 1.40
N HIS A 21 3.69 3.11 1.94
CA HIS A 21 5.07 2.87 2.33
C HIS A 21 5.10 2.20 3.69
N LEU A 22 5.71 1.03 3.77
CA LEU A 22 5.87 0.32 5.02
C LEU A 22 7.24 0.62 5.63
N PRO A 23 7.40 0.49 6.95
CA PRO A 23 8.70 0.74 7.57
C PRO A 23 9.79 -0.12 6.96
N LYS A 24 10.89 0.50 6.59
CA LYS A 24 12.02 -0.18 5.98
C LYS A 24 13.30 0.60 6.26
N LYS A 25 14.42 -0.07 6.11
CA LYS A 25 15.72 0.58 6.25
C LYS A 25 15.95 1.57 5.12
N SER A 26 16.68 2.64 5.43
CA SER A 26 17.08 3.62 4.42
C SER A 26 17.84 2.91 3.29
N GLY A 27 17.51 3.27 2.06
CA GLY A 27 18.16 2.67 0.88
C GLY A 27 17.59 1.35 0.42
N THR A 28 16.62 0.78 1.13
CA THR A 28 15.97 -0.45 0.71
C THR A 28 15.17 -0.18 -0.57
N LYS A 29 15.33 -1.09 -1.55
CA LYS A 29 14.63 -0.98 -2.82
C LYS A 29 13.80 -2.21 -3.08
N SER A 30 12.77 -2.04 -3.91
CA SER A 30 11.95 -3.14 -4.35
C SER A 30 12.79 -4.08 -5.21
N ALA A 31 12.80 -5.36 -4.87
CA ALA A 31 13.48 -6.38 -5.63
C ALA A 31 12.50 -7.24 -6.41
N ARG A 32 11.25 -7.28 -5.97
CA ARG A 32 10.23 -8.13 -6.57
C ARG A 32 8.85 -7.57 -6.25
N SER A 33 7.93 -7.72 -7.19
CA SER A 33 6.53 -7.31 -6.99
C SER A 33 5.60 -8.47 -7.33
N GLU A 34 4.50 -8.60 -6.59
CA GLU A 34 3.48 -9.60 -6.86
C GLU A 34 2.12 -8.95 -6.88
N LYS A 35 1.28 -9.36 -7.81
CA LYS A 35 -0.10 -8.87 -7.86
C LYS A 35 -0.91 -9.47 -6.72
N ALA A 36 -1.70 -8.62 -6.09
CA ALA A 36 -2.73 -9.04 -5.15
C ALA A 36 -4.10 -8.83 -5.80
N GLU A 37 -5.17 -9.07 -5.06
CA GLU A 37 -6.51 -8.91 -5.62
C GLU A 37 -6.84 -7.45 -5.92
N LYS A 38 -7.75 -7.23 -6.85
CA LYS A 38 -8.44 -5.95 -7.08
C LYS A 38 -7.53 -4.75 -7.32
N GLY A 39 -6.52 -4.93 -8.14
CA GLY A 39 -5.70 -3.77 -8.50
C GLY A 39 -4.74 -3.33 -7.41
N MET A 40 -4.19 -4.28 -6.70
CA MET A 40 -3.12 -4.04 -5.73
C MET A 40 -1.87 -4.81 -6.14
N VAL A 41 -0.71 -4.24 -5.82
CA VAL A 41 0.59 -4.88 -6.06
C VAL A 41 1.41 -4.77 -4.78
N VAL A 42 1.98 -5.88 -4.36
CA VAL A 42 2.82 -5.94 -3.15
C VAL A 42 4.28 -5.93 -3.56
N ASP A 43 5.06 -5.05 -2.96
CA ASP A 43 6.50 -4.95 -3.22
C ASP A 43 7.30 -5.58 -2.09
N PHE A 44 8.34 -6.33 -2.47
CA PHE A 44 9.23 -7.01 -1.53
C PHE A 44 10.66 -6.57 -1.74
N ASP A 45 11.46 -6.59 -0.68
CA ASP A 45 12.89 -6.38 -0.80
C ASP A 45 13.59 -7.69 -1.20
N GLU A 46 14.91 -7.65 -1.30
CA GLU A 46 15.70 -8.82 -1.71
C GLU A 46 15.64 -9.97 -0.71
N ASN A 47 15.22 -9.71 0.51
CA ASN A 47 15.08 -10.73 1.55
C ASN A 47 13.66 -11.28 1.64
N GLY A 48 12.76 -10.82 0.76
CA GLY A 48 11.38 -11.28 0.74
C GLY A 48 10.49 -10.60 1.75
N LEU A 49 10.96 -9.51 2.38
CA LEU A 49 10.13 -8.75 3.32
C LEU A 49 9.28 -7.73 2.56
N ILE A 50 8.03 -7.59 2.96
CA ILE A 50 7.14 -6.61 2.35
C ILE A 50 7.60 -5.20 2.70
N ILE A 51 7.72 -4.35 1.69
CA ILE A 51 8.15 -2.96 1.88
C ILE A 51 7.13 -1.95 1.40
N GLY A 52 6.11 -2.38 0.68
CA GLY A 52 5.09 -1.45 0.21
C GLY A 52 3.93 -2.17 -0.44
N LEU A 53 2.84 -1.43 -0.58
CA LEU A 53 1.63 -1.91 -1.24
C LEU A 53 1.15 -0.82 -2.18
N GLU A 54 1.10 -1.12 -3.47
CA GLU A 54 0.60 -0.20 -4.47
C GLU A 54 -0.87 -0.47 -4.73
N VAL A 55 -1.68 0.58 -4.76
CA VAL A 55 -3.09 0.51 -5.15
C VAL A 55 -3.19 1.16 -6.52
N THR A 56 -3.32 0.34 -7.55
CA THR A 56 -3.33 0.83 -8.93
C THR A 56 -4.73 1.24 -9.38
N ALA A 57 -5.75 0.80 -8.68
CA ALA A 57 -7.14 1.11 -9.01
C ALA A 57 -7.92 1.44 -7.73
N PRO A 58 -7.72 2.64 -7.15
CA PRO A 58 -8.36 2.99 -5.87
C PRO A 58 -9.87 2.84 -5.86
N SER A 59 -10.54 3.06 -7.00
CA SER A 59 -12.00 2.94 -7.07
C SER A 59 -12.50 1.51 -6.92
N LEU A 60 -11.62 0.51 -7.08
CA LEU A 60 -11.97 -0.90 -6.96
C LEU A 60 -11.59 -1.49 -5.61
N VAL A 61 -10.90 -0.72 -4.77
CA VAL A 61 -10.30 -1.24 -3.54
C VAL A 61 -10.95 -0.59 -2.33
N THR A 62 -11.38 -1.43 -1.39
CA THR A 62 -11.94 -0.96 -0.12
C THR A 62 -10.90 -1.00 0.98
N ALA A 63 -11.20 -0.36 2.11
CA ALA A 63 -10.33 -0.44 3.29
C ALA A 63 -10.15 -1.88 3.74
N GLU A 64 -11.20 -2.69 3.64
CA GLU A 64 -11.14 -4.10 4.00
C GLU A 64 -10.19 -4.87 3.09
N ASP A 65 -10.19 -4.55 1.78
CA ASP A 65 -9.29 -5.20 0.84
C ASP A 65 -7.83 -4.92 1.19
N VAL A 66 -7.51 -3.66 1.48
CA VAL A 66 -6.14 -3.26 1.86
C VAL A 66 -5.73 -3.97 3.14
N ASN A 67 -6.59 -3.97 4.14
CA ASN A 67 -6.28 -4.57 5.43
C ASN A 67 -6.15 -6.09 5.35
N ALA A 68 -6.91 -6.74 4.47
CA ALA A 68 -6.78 -8.18 4.27
C ALA A 68 -5.40 -8.54 3.72
N VAL A 69 -4.89 -7.73 2.79
CA VAL A 69 -3.54 -7.94 2.25
C VAL A 69 -2.49 -7.69 3.34
N LEU A 70 -2.64 -6.61 4.10
CA LEU A 70 -1.70 -6.31 5.18
C LEU A 70 -1.64 -7.44 6.20
N GLU A 71 -2.78 -7.97 6.60
CA GLU A 71 -2.83 -9.08 7.54
C GLU A 71 -2.14 -10.33 7.01
N ARG A 72 -2.30 -10.60 5.72
CA ARG A 72 -1.66 -11.75 5.09
C ARG A 72 -0.14 -11.72 5.23
N PHE A 73 0.43 -10.53 5.25
CA PHE A 73 1.88 -10.35 5.35
C PHE A 73 2.32 -9.93 6.76
N GLY A 74 1.47 -10.12 7.76
CA GLY A 74 1.83 -9.84 9.14
C GLY A 74 1.92 -8.36 9.50
N GLN A 75 1.31 -7.50 8.70
CA GLN A 75 1.35 -6.06 8.93
C GLN A 75 0.11 -5.59 9.68
N PRO A 76 0.24 -4.58 10.56
CA PRO A 76 -0.92 -4.03 11.25
C PRO A 76 -1.91 -3.39 10.28
N LYS A 77 -3.19 -3.46 10.62
CA LYS A 77 -4.23 -2.83 9.83
C LYS A 77 -4.12 -1.31 9.87
N LEU A 78 -4.59 -0.67 8.81
CA LEU A 78 -4.73 0.78 8.77
C LEU A 78 -6.07 1.18 9.38
N GLY A 79 -6.06 2.29 10.12
CA GLY A 79 -7.30 2.87 10.63
C GLY A 79 -8.01 3.67 9.53
N SER A 80 -9.26 4.02 9.79
CA SER A 80 -10.08 4.75 8.83
C SER A 80 -9.49 6.11 8.47
N ASP A 81 -8.86 6.78 9.43
CA ASP A 81 -8.24 8.07 9.20
C ASP A 81 -6.99 7.95 8.32
N GLU A 82 -6.24 6.85 8.45
CA GLU A 82 -5.08 6.61 7.59
C GLU A 82 -5.50 6.33 6.15
N LEU A 83 -6.67 5.75 5.95
CA LEU A 83 -7.19 5.40 4.63
C LEU A 83 -8.08 6.47 4.02
N ALA A 84 -8.40 7.53 4.76
CA ALA A 84 -9.29 8.58 4.29
C ALA A 84 -8.91 9.17 2.93
N PRO A 85 -7.61 9.38 2.62
CA PRO A 85 -7.25 9.92 1.30
C PRO A 85 -7.68 9.05 0.13
N LEU A 86 -7.83 7.75 0.32
CA LEU A 86 -8.28 6.86 -0.75
C LEU A 86 -9.76 7.02 -1.05
N ALA A 87 -10.53 7.51 -0.09
CA ALA A 87 -11.97 7.69 -0.24
C ALA A 87 -12.35 9.09 -0.74
N ALA A 88 -11.37 9.94 -0.93
CA ALA A 88 -11.61 11.34 -1.31
C ALA A 88 -12.21 11.48 -2.71
#